data_82b1fe46a420fd807b2c322e917bb6d4
#
_entry.id   82b1fe46a420fd807b2c322e917bb6d4
#
_cell.length_a   1.000
_cell.length_b   1.000
_cell.length_c   1.000
_cell.angle_alpha   90.00
_cell.angle_beta   90.00
_cell.angle_gamma   90.00
#
_symmetry.space_group_name_H-M   'P 1'
#
loop_
_entity.id
_entity.type
_entity.pdbx_description
1 polymer ?
#
loop_
_entity_poly.entity_id
_entity_poly.type
_entity_poly.pdbx_seq_one_letter_code
_entity_poly.pdbx_strand_id
1 'polypeptide(L)'
;MTKDAPNPDTICPLIESGGDLEKTIRESERMFILFYAAWCPFSRMFLPSFVEQAAKGEPCYRRILADEDEALTRRYGIEVYPTVLFFRNGKVERRLDGAYHIGLSRGQLEEFIGLCGG
;
A
#
# COMPACT_ATOMS: atom_id res chain seq x y z
N MET A 1 -7.78 24.42 -14.51
CA MET A 1 -7.57 23.93 -13.96
C MET A 1 -7.32 22.98 -13.73
N THR A 2 -6.89 22.60 -13.58
CA THR A 2 -6.52 21.65 -13.38
C THR A 2 -6.92 20.59 -12.84
N LYS A 3 -6.99 19.86 -13.04
CA LYS A 3 -7.26 18.99 -12.41
C LYS A 3 -6.50 18.21 -11.89
N ASP A 4 -6.82 17.39 -12.17
CA ASP A 4 -6.03 17.46 -10.99
C ASP A 4 -5.57 16.11 -10.56
N ALA A 5 -4.31 16.01 -10.14
CA ALA A 5 -3.80 14.74 -9.62
C ALA A 5 -4.58 14.36 -8.37
N PRO A 6 -4.92 13.07 -8.18
CA PRO A 6 -5.57 12.63 -6.94
C PRO A 6 -4.72 12.97 -5.71
N ASN A 7 -5.37 13.38 -4.64
CA ASN A 7 -4.68 13.71 -3.39
C ASN A 7 -4.50 12.43 -2.58
N PRO A 8 -3.25 11.99 -2.36
CA PRO A 8 -3.02 10.75 -1.60
C PRO A 8 -3.64 10.77 -0.21
N ASP A 9 -3.63 11.93 0.46
CA ASP A 9 -4.15 12.01 1.82
C ASP A 9 -5.65 11.78 1.89
N THR A 10 -6.35 12.03 0.80
CA THR A 10 -7.79 11.81 0.74
C THR A 10 -8.12 10.41 0.22
N ILE A 11 -7.38 9.96 -0.79
CA ILE A 11 -7.71 8.75 -1.53
C ILE A 11 -7.17 7.50 -0.86
N CYS A 12 -5.93 7.55 -0.37
CA CYS A 12 -5.34 6.44 0.39
C CYS A 12 -4.64 7.01 1.62
N PRO A 13 -5.44 7.35 2.64
CA PRO A 13 -4.90 8.04 3.83
C PRO A 13 -3.73 7.32 4.46
N LEU A 14 -2.82 8.12 5.02
CA LEU A 14 -1.65 7.60 5.70
C LEU A 14 -2.04 7.03 7.06
N ILE A 15 -1.61 5.80 7.34
CA ILE A 15 -1.77 5.20 8.64
C ILE A 15 -0.57 5.63 9.48
N GLU A 16 -0.81 6.16 10.69
CA GLU A 16 0.24 6.83 11.44
C GLU A 16 1.08 5.91 12.30
N SER A 17 0.57 4.74 12.64
CA SER A 17 1.30 3.84 13.52
C SER A 17 0.83 2.40 13.32
N GLY A 18 1.61 1.45 13.86
CA GLY A 18 1.23 0.05 13.82
C GLY A 18 -0.05 -0.23 14.58
N GLY A 19 -0.31 0.52 15.67
CA GLY A 19 -1.55 0.36 16.41
C GLY A 19 -2.75 0.82 15.59
N ASP A 20 -2.57 1.91 14.85
CA ASP A 20 -3.64 2.40 13.97
C ASP A 20 -3.86 1.43 12.82
N LEU A 21 -2.80 0.76 12.36
CA LEU A 21 -2.92 -0.23 11.31
C LEU A 21 -3.85 -1.36 11.76
N GLU A 22 -3.70 -1.85 12.98
CA GLU A 22 -4.53 -2.94 13.47
C GLU A 22 -6.00 -2.58 13.51
N LYS A 23 -6.30 -1.32 13.83
CA LYS A 23 -7.68 -0.86 13.79
C LYS A 23 -8.17 -0.73 12.36
N THR A 24 -7.33 -0.16 11.50
CA THR A 24 -7.71 0.17 10.14
C THR A 24 -8.05 -1.09 9.33
N ILE A 25 -7.26 -2.15 9.47
CA ILE A 25 -7.48 -3.36 8.68
C ILE A 25 -8.77 -4.06 9.02
N ARG A 26 -9.40 -3.69 10.15
CA ARG A 26 -10.69 -4.26 10.55
C ARG A 26 -11.87 -3.45 10.06
N GLU A 27 -11.63 -2.28 9.49
CA GLU A 27 -12.70 -1.40 9.04
C GLU A 27 -13.34 -1.81 7.74
N SER A 28 -12.65 -2.64 6.96
CA SER A 28 -13.14 -3.09 5.67
C SER A 28 -12.85 -4.56 5.48
N GLU A 29 -13.72 -5.21 4.73
CA GLU A 29 -13.52 -6.61 4.39
C GLU A 29 -12.28 -6.80 3.53
N ARG A 30 -12.01 -5.87 2.61
CA ARG A 30 -10.90 -5.93 1.68
C ARG A 30 -10.12 -4.62 1.71
N MET A 31 -8.80 -4.71 1.86
CA MET A 31 -7.99 -3.51 1.96
C MET A 31 -6.59 -3.76 1.40
N PHE A 32 -6.13 -2.84 0.55
CA PHE A 32 -4.75 -2.83 0.07
C PHE A 32 -3.97 -1.80 0.87
N ILE A 33 -2.81 -2.20 1.37
CA ILE A 33 -1.96 -1.29 2.12
C ILE A 33 -0.57 -1.28 1.52
N LEU A 34 -0.09 -0.07 1.19
CA LEU A 34 1.25 0.14 0.68
C LEU A 34 2.19 0.40 1.85
N PHE A 35 3.19 -0.46 1.99
CA PHE A 35 4.27 -0.28 2.96
C PHE A 35 5.44 0.31 2.21
N TYR A 36 5.84 1.54 2.56
CA TYR A 36 6.85 2.24 1.77
C TYR A 36 7.71 3.14 2.65
N ALA A 37 8.74 3.71 2.03
CA ALA A 37 9.68 4.62 2.71
C ALA A 37 9.77 5.90 1.90
N ALA A 38 9.61 7.05 2.55
CA ALA A 38 9.60 8.33 1.86
C ALA A 38 10.94 8.64 1.17
N TRP A 39 12.05 8.15 1.74
CA TRP A 39 13.39 8.37 1.19
C TRP A 39 13.73 7.47 0.01
N CYS A 40 12.96 6.41 -0.18
CA CYS A 40 13.30 5.38 -1.18
C CYS A 40 12.82 5.80 -2.57
N PRO A 41 13.72 5.89 -3.56
CA PRO A 41 13.30 6.29 -4.91
C PRO A 41 12.28 5.34 -5.51
N PHE A 42 12.40 4.05 -5.25
CA PHE A 42 11.45 3.07 -5.79
C PHE A 42 10.06 3.27 -5.20
N SER A 43 9.99 3.62 -3.90
CA SER A 43 8.71 3.95 -3.26
C SER A 43 8.09 5.19 -3.88
N ARG A 44 8.90 6.23 -4.09
CA ARG A 44 8.39 7.48 -4.65
C ARG A 44 7.92 7.31 -6.08
N MET A 45 8.60 6.46 -6.85
CA MET A 45 8.20 6.20 -8.23
C MET A 45 6.92 5.38 -8.30
N PHE A 46 6.71 4.50 -7.34
CA PHE A 46 5.54 3.62 -7.33
C PHE A 46 4.29 4.29 -6.77
N LEU A 47 4.46 5.24 -5.85
CA LEU A 47 3.33 5.85 -5.16
C LEU A 47 2.25 6.38 -6.10
N PRO A 48 2.57 7.09 -7.18
CA PRO A 48 1.53 7.57 -8.08
C PRO A 48 0.67 6.46 -8.68
N SER A 49 1.27 5.31 -8.98
CA SER A 49 0.50 4.18 -9.50
C SER A 49 -0.46 3.63 -8.46
N PHE A 50 -0.02 3.57 -7.21
CA PHE A 50 -0.87 3.11 -6.12
C PHE A 50 -2.04 4.08 -5.89
N VAL A 51 -1.75 5.38 -5.89
CA VAL A 51 -2.77 6.40 -5.72
C VAL A 51 -3.78 6.34 -6.86
N GLU A 52 -3.32 6.11 -8.08
CA GLU A 52 -4.20 6.01 -9.24
C GLU A 52 -5.18 4.85 -9.08
N GLN A 53 -4.72 3.71 -8.62
CA GLN A 53 -5.61 2.59 -8.38
C GLN A 53 -6.59 2.88 -7.25
N ALA A 54 -6.11 3.51 -6.19
CA ALA A 54 -6.95 3.87 -5.05
C ALA A 54 -8.06 4.84 -5.46
N ALA A 55 -7.79 5.68 -6.42
CA ALA A 55 -8.76 6.68 -6.89
C ALA A 55 -9.98 6.04 -7.56
N LYS A 56 -9.88 4.77 -7.92
CA LYS A 56 -11.01 4.06 -8.52
C LYS A 56 -12.08 3.71 -7.47
N GLY A 57 -11.76 3.84 -6.21
CA GLY A 57 -12.73 3.81 -5.13
C GLY A 57 -12.85 2.52 -4.35
N GLU A 58 -12.84 1.39 -5.00
CA GLU A 58 -13.07 0.11 -4.37
C GLU A 58 -11.97 -0.86 -4.73
N PRO A 59 -11.50 -1.69 -3.80
CA PRO A 59 -11.78 -1.66 -2.36
C PRO A 59 -11.01 -0.54 -1.66
N CYS A 60 -10.86 -0.63 -0.34
CA CYS A 60 -10.14 0.40 0.41
C CYS A 60 -8.65 0.32 0.18
N TYR A 61 -8.00 1.48 0.14
CA TYR A 61 -6.56 1.61 -0.03
C TYR A 61 -6.01 2.51 1.06
N ARG A 62 -4.88 2.10 1.64
CA ARG A 62 -4.19 2.90 2.66
C ARG A 62 -2.69 2.79 2.42
N ARG A 63 -1.92 3.61 3.11
CA ARG A 63 -0.46 3.58 3.01
C ARG A 63 0.16 3.84 4.37
N ILE A 64 1.36 3.32 4.58
CA ILE A 64 2.06 3.49 5.85
C ILE A 64 3.56 3.62 5.59
N LEU A 65 4.21 4.57 6.28
CA LEU A 65 5.66 4.74 6.21
C LEU A 65 6.30 3.71 7.12
N ALA A 66 6.64 2.57 6.55
CA ALA A 66 7.02 1.42 7.32
C ALA A 66 8.46 1.46 7.82
N ASP A 67 9.32 2.25 7.18
CA ASP A 67 10.72 2.34 7.56
C ASP A 67 10.92 2.96 8.95
N GLU A 68 9.90 3.63 9.47
CA GLU A 68 9.99 4.27 10.77
C GLU A 68 9.50 3.36 11.90
N ASP A 69 9.06 2.15 11.58
CA ASP A 69 8.50 1.25 12.57
C ASP A 69 9.06 -0.15 12.36
N GLU A 70 10.15 -0.44 13.05
CA GLU A 70 10.83 -1.72 12.92
C GLU A 70 9.96 -2.89 13.36
N ALA A 71 9.18 -2.71 14.42
CA ALA A 71 8.29 -3.76 14.89
C ALA A 71 7.26 -4.12 13.82
N LEU A 72 6.77 -3.11 13.12
CA LEU A 72 5.79 -3.30 12.05
C LEU A 72 6.40 -4.08 10.88
N THR A 73 7.59 -3.67 10.43
CA THR A 73 8.22 -4.35 9.31
C THR A 73 8.55 -5.78 9.65
N ARG A 74 8.96 -6.03 10.90
CA ARG A 74 9.27 -7.39 11.35
C ARG A 74 8.01 -8.24 11.40
N ARG A 75 6.93 -7.66 11.89
CA ARG A 75 5.67 -8.39 12.04
C ARG A 75 5.13 -8.88 10.70
N TYR A 76 5.23 -8.07 9.66
CA TYR A 76 4.71 -8.42 8.34
C TYR A 76 5.78 -8.89 7.38
N GLY A 77 7.01 -9.05 7.85
CA GLY A 77 8.09 -9.54 7.00
C GLY A 77 8.41 -8.62 5.83
N ILE A 78 8.37 -7.30 6.07
CA ILE A 78 8.66 -6.32 5.03
C ILE A 78 10.17 -6.18 4.90
N GLU A 79 10.73 -6.63 3.79
CA GLU A 79 12.17 -6.58 3.57
C GLU A 79 12.58 -5.62 2.47
N VAL A 80 11.65 -5.25 1.61
CA VAL A 80 11.92 -4.36 0.48
C VAL A 80 10.82 -3.32 0.40
N TYR A 81 11.15 -2.14 -0.08
CA TYR A 81 10.17 -1.09 -0.32
C TYR A 81 10.13 -0.81 -1.81
N PRO A 82 8.96 -0.59 -2.40
CA PRO A 82 7.63 -0.72 -1.77
C PRO A 82 7.14 -2.16 -1.73
N THR A 83 6.22 -2.44 -0.84
CA THR A 83 5.54 -3.73 -0.75
C THR A 83 4.06 -3.46 -0.51
N VAL A 84 3.19 -4.18 -1.21
CA VAL A 84 1.74 -4.03 -1.03
C VAL A 84 1.19 -5.31 -0.42
N LEU A 85 0.43 -5.17 0.66
CA LEU A 85 -0.26 -6.29 1.28
C LEU A 85 -1.75 -6.15 1.06
N PHE A 86 -2.39 -7.26 0.73
CA PHE A 86 -3.84 -7.32 0.61
C PHE A 86 -4.40 -8.00 1.84
N PHE A 87 -5.26 -7.30 2.55
CA PHE A 87 -5.91 -7.80 3.76
C PHE A 87 -7.35 -8.16 3.46
N ARG A 88 -7.75 -9.33 3.93
CA ARG A 88 -9.16 -9.73 3.90
C ARG A 88 -9.59 -10.04 5.32
N ASN A 89 -10.60 -9.31 5.78
CA ASN A 89 -11.13 -9.47 7.14
C ASN A 89 -10.04 -9.37 8.20
N GLY A 90 -9.11 -8.41 7.99
CA GLY A 90 -8.06 -8.12 8.96
C GLY A 90 -6.85 -9.01 8.89
N LYS A 91 -6.78 -9.90 7.91
CA LYS A 91 -5.64 -10.82 7.77
C LYS A 91 -5.01 -10.71 6.40
N VAL A 92 -3.67 -10.85 6.34
CA VAL A 92 -2.96 -10.83 5.08
C VAL A 92 -3.36 -12.05 4.26
N GLU A 93 -3.90 -11.81 3.08
CA GLU A 93 -4.29 -12.88 2.19
C GLU A 93 -3.31 -13.06 1.04
N ARG A 94 -2.80 -11.94 0.50
CA ARG A 94 -1.83 -11.95 -0.59
C ARG A 94 -0.87 -10.79 -0.40
N ARG A 95 0.29 -10.89 -1.02
CA ARG A 95 1.27 -9.83 -0.95
C ARG A 95 2.02 -9.67 -2.26
N LEU A 96 2.43 -8.43 -2.54
CA LEU A 96 3.22 -8.08 -3.69
C LEU A 96 4.47 -7.37 -3.17
N ASP A 97 5.56 -8.11 -3.08
CA ASP A 97 6.83 -7.56 -2.59
C ASP A 97 7.59 -6.91 -3.73
N GLY A 98 8.18 -5.76 -3.45
CA GLY A 98 9.06 -5.14 -4.41
C GLY A 98 10.31 -5.98 -4.62
N ALA A 99 10.93 -5.84 -5.79
CA ALA A 99 12.18 -6.50 -6.05
C ALA A 99 13.34 -5.59 -5.64
N TYR A 100 14.36 -6.16 -5.03
CA TYR A 100 15.50 -5.41 -4.54
C TYR A 100 16.15 -4.65 -5.69
N HIS A 101 16.37 -3.35 -5.52
CA HIS A 101 16.95 -2.44 -6.53
C HIS A 101 16.10 -2.29 -7.80
N ILE A 102 14.86 -2.74 -7.77
CA ILE A 102 13.95 -2.63 -8.92
C ILE A 102 12.63 -1.98 -8.52
N GLY A 103 12.10 -2.35 -7.36
CA GLY A 103 10.83 -1.83 -6.87
C GLY A 103 9.65 -2.55 -7.48
N LEU A 104 8.59 -1.81 -7.73
CA LEU A 104 7.36 -2.33 -8.29
C LEU A 104 6.91 -1.45 -9.45
N SER A 105 6.19 -2.05 -10.41
CA SER A 105 5.66 -1.33 -11.54
C SER A 105 4.14 -1.24 -11.45
N ARG A 106 3.58 -0.33 -12.25
CA ARG A 106 2.13 -0.18 -12.37
C ARG A 106 1.48 -1.47 -12.86
N GLY A 107 2.11 -2.12 -13.83
CA GLY A 107 1.56 -3.37 -14.38
C GLY A 107 1.50 -4.47 -13.35
N GLN A 108 2.54 -4.56 -12.51
CA GLN A 108 2.55 -5.55 -11.44
C GLN A 108 1.42 -5.30 -10.45
N LEU A 109 1.18 -4.03 -10.13
CA LEU A 109 0.10 -3.67 -9.22
C LEU A 109 -1.26 -4.03 -9.82
N GLU A 110 -1.47 -3.73 -11.10
CA GLU A 110 -2.74 -4.03 -11.75
C GLU A 110 -3.01 -5.53 -11.77
N GLU A 111 -1.98 -6.30 -12.06
CA GLU A 111 -2.12 -7.75 -12.07
C GLU A 111 -2.42 -8.28 -10.67
N PHE A 112 -1.73 -7.73 -9.67
CA PHE A 112 -1.94 -8.14 -8.29
C PHE A 112 -3.37 -7.87 -7.83
N ILE A 113 -3.89 -6.70 -8.16
CA ILE A 113 -5.27 -6.34 -7.78
C ILE A 113 -6.25 -7.31 -8.42
N GLY A 114 -6.00 -7.69 -9.67
CA GLY A 114 -6.86 -8.66 -10.35
C GLY A 114 -6.84 -10.02 -9.65
N LEU A 115 -5.66 -10.44 -9.18
CA LEU A 115 -5.53 -11.71 -8.46
C LEU A 115 -6.25 -11.69 -7.11
N CYS A 116 -6.44 -10.52 -6.56
CA CYS A 116 -7.13 -10.37 -5.27
C CYS A 116 -8.65 -10.29 -5.45
N GLY A 117 -9.13 -10.53 -6.65
CA GLY A 117 -10.56 -10.52 -6.90
C GLY A 117 -11.11 -9.12 -7.08
N GLY A 118 -10.21 -8.19 -7.34
CA GLY A 118 -10.62 -6.79 -7.50
C GLY A 118 -11.11 -6.47 -8.91
#